data_6c452626e476a8d4d360ba1f59ac8028
#
_entry.id   6c452626e476a8d4d360ba1f59ac8028
#
_cell.length_a   1.000
_cell.length_b   1.000
_cell.length_c   1.000
_cell.angle_alpha   90.00
_cell.angle_beta   90.00
_cell.angle_gamma   90.00
#
_symmetry.space_group_name_H-M   'P 1'
#
loop_
_entity.id
_entity.type
_entity.pdbx_description
1 polymer ?
#
loop_
_entity_poly.entity_id
_entity_poly.type
_entity_poly.pdbx_seq_one_letter_code
_entity_poly.pdbx_strand_id
1 'polypeptide(L)'
;IAPQVPQIPEPVQKQNRISPLHGTLIVVPTSLLHNWKREASRFTNLSMMEYNGSSPNEITRLKKYFDRYHLIFTTYGTMRNNIATLSQYTFECIVLDESQNIKNSESLTFRSAIQLRSKHRLILTGTPIENSLKDLWAQFHFLQPELLGNETTFSKHFINAIRQGDERMKDRLRQLITPFILRRSKQEV
;
A
#
# COMPACT_ATOMS: atom_id res chain seq x y z
N ILE A 1 10.05 18.05 -52.64
CA ILE A 1 9.25 18.47 -51.48
C ILE A 1 9.44 17.41 -50.40
N ALA A 2 10.28 17.71 -49.42
CA ALA A 2 10.52 16.79 -48.30
C ALA A 2 9.33 16.86 -47.33
N PRO A 3 8.90 15.72 -46.73
CA PRO A 3 7.81 15.72 -45.78
C PRO A 3 8.24 16.39 -44.48
N GLN A 4 7.47 17.36 -44.01
CA GLN A 4 7.65 18.00 -42.73
C GLN A 4 7.34 16.99 -41.61
N VAL A 5 8.31 16.76 -40.73
CA VAL A 5 8.15 16.00 -39.51
C VAL A 5 7.26 16.82 -38.57
N PRO A 6 6.18 16.25 -37.98
CA PRO A 6 5.34 16.96 -37.03
C PRO A 6 6.19 17.31 -35.80
N GLN A 7 6.25 18.58 -35.43
CA GLN A 7 6.85 19.04 -34.18
C GLN A 7 5.98 18.58 -33.03
N ILE A 8 6.58 17.79 -32.13
CA ILE A 8 5.97 17.44 -30.82
C ILE A 8 5.92 18.74 -30.01
N PRO A 9 4.74 19.18 -29.53
CA PRO A 9 4.66 20.38 -28.71
C PRO A 9 5.46 20.20 -27.42
N GLU A 10 6.29 21.20 -27.11
CA GLU A 10 7.00 21.26 -25.82
C GLU A 10 6.01 21.18 -24.66
N PRO A 11 6.34 20.48 -23.57
CA PRO A 11 5.47 20.40 -22.42
C PRO A 11 5.30 21.80 -21.81
N VAL A 12 4.08 22.27 -21.85
CA VAL A 12 3.66 23.54 -21.21
C VAL A 12 3.99 23.45 -19.73
N GLN A 13 5.00 24.20 -19.29
CA GLN A 13 5.26 24.43 -17.87
C GLN A 13 4.10 25.22 -17.26
N LYS A 14 3.02 24.53 -16.92
CA LYS A 14 2.01 25.10 -16.02
C LYS A 14 2.63 25.10 -14.63
N GLN A 15 3.01 26.28 -14.13
CA GLN A 15 3.16 26.56 -12.72
C GLN A 15 1.79 26.37 -12.03
N ASN A 16 1.39 25.14 -11.84
CA ASN A 16 0.31 24.84 -10.92
C ASN A 16 0.88 25.02 -9.51
N ARG A 17 0.30 25.91 -8.72
CA ARG A 17 0.40 25.89 -7.27
C ARG A 17 -0.17 24.54 -6.81
N ILE A 18 0.69 23.55 -6.75
CA ILE A 18 0.35 22.21 -6.26
C ILE A 18 0.11 22.38 -4.77
N SER A 19 -1.09 22.06 -4.32
CA SER A 19 -1.40 21.84 -2.90
C SER A 19 -0.31 20.99 -2.28
N PRO A 20 0.01 21.17 -0.97
CA PRO A 20 1.08 20.39 -0.36
C PRO A 20 0.87 18.91 -0.69
N LEU A 21 1.85 18.35 -1.38
CA LEU A 21 1.85 16.95 -1.80
C LEU A 21 1.89 16.09 -0.55
N HIS A 22 0.84 15.32 -0.33
CA HIS A 22 0.94 14.22 0.60
C HIS A 22 1.64 13.07 -0.12
N GLY A 23 2.88 12.75 0.29
CA GLY A 23 3.65 11.70 -0.35
C GLY A 23 2.98 10.33 -0.27
N THR A 24 3.27 9.47 -1.24
CA THR A 24 2.89 8.05 -1.19
C THR A 24 3.97 7.26 -0.45
N LEU A 25 3.59 6.56 0.61
CA LEU A 25 4.48 5.65 1.34
C LEU A 25 4.46 4.27 0.68
N ILE A 26 5.63 3.77 0.29
CA ILE A 26 5.79 2.44 -0.31
C ILE A 26 6.64 1.60 0.63
N VAL A 27 6.02 0.60 1.24
CA VAL A 27 6.68 -0.31 2.20
C VAL A 27 6.99 -1.62 1.51
N VAL A 28 8.26 -1.97 1.48
CA VAL A 28 8.75 -3.13 0.75
C VAL A 28 9.68 -4.00 1.62
N PRO A 29 9.88 -5.28 1.29
CA PRO A 29 10.99 -6.05 1.84
C PRO A 29 12.33 -5.40 1.55
N THR A 30 13.29 -5.52 2.47
CA THR A 30 14.62 -4.91 2.33
C THR A 30 15.31 -5.31 1.03
N SER A 31 15.16 -6.56 0.60
CA SER A 31 15.74 -7.08 -0.64
C SER A 31 15.17 -6.44 -1.91
N LEU A 32 13.96 -5.88 -1.86
CA LEU A 32 13.28 -5.29 -3.01
C LEU A 32 13.43 -3.76 -3.08
N LEU A 33 13.90 -3.12 -2.03
CA LEU A 33 13.95 -1.66 -1.91
C LEU A 33 14.73 -1.00 -3.07
N HIS A 34 15.90 -1.55 -3.40
CA HIS A 34 16.72 -1.04 -4.49
C HIS A 34 16.03 -1.21 -5.86
N ASN A 35 15.41 -2.36 -6.10
CA ASN A 35 14.70 -2.62 -7.34
C ASN A 35 13.51 -1.67 -7.53
N TRP A 36 12.71 -1.46 -6.48
CA TRP A 36 11.60 -0.51 -6.51
C TRP A 36 12.03 0.91 -6.87
N LYS A 37 13.11 1.41 -6.24
CA LYS A 37 13.66 2.75 -6.53
C LYS A 37 14.15 2.83 -7.98
N ARG A 38 14.87 1.81 -8.45
CA ARG A 38 15.38 1.75 -9.82
C ARG A 38 14.24 1.75 -10.84
N GLU A 39 13.24 0.90 -10.65
CA GLU A 39 12.10 0.84 -11.56
C GLU A 39 11.30 2.15 -11.54
N ALA A 40 11.01 2.71 -10.36
CA ALA A 40 10.34 4.00 -10.26
C ALA A 40 11.10 5.10 -11.04
N SER A 41 12.44 5.14 -10.94
CA SER A 41 13.26 6.10 -11.70
C SER A 41 13.19 5.94 -13.22
N ARG A 42 12.85 4.73 -13.70
CA ARG A 42 12.69 4.47 -15.15
C ARG A 42 11.34 4.91 -15.68
N PHE A 43 10.31 4.83 -14.84
CA PHE A 43 8.92 5.07 -15.27
C PHE A 43 8.38 6.46 -14.89
N THR A 44 9.09 7.22 -14.05
CA THR A 44 8.59 8.51 -13.59
C THR A 44 9.71 9.49 -13.23
N ASN A 45 9.42 10.79 -13.36
CA ASN A 45 10.26 11.90 -12.89
C ASN A 45 9.80 12.43 -11.51
N LEU A 46 8.99 11.68 -10.77
CA LEU A 46 8.54 12.08 -9.44
C LEU A 46 9.71 12.16 -8.46
N SER A 47 9.66 13.12 -7.55
CA SER A 47 10.66 13.23 -6.48
C SER A 47 10.52 12.04 -5.52
N MET A 48 11.65 11.40 -5.20
CA MET A 48 11.72 10.18 -4.41
C MET A 48 12.67 10.31 -3.25
N MET A 49 12.35 9.66 -2.13
CA MET A 49 13.26 9.51 -1.00
C MET A 49 13.19 8.09 -0.41
N GLU A 50 14.24 7.71 0.25
CA GLU A 50 14.29 6.55 1.11
C GLU A 50 14.21 7.00 2.57
N TYR A 51 13.18 6.54 3.28
CA TYR A 51 13.05 6.78 4.71
C TYR A 51 13.68 5.64 5.50
N ASN A 52 14.77 5.95 6.19
CA ASN A 52 15.58 5.01 6.99
C ASN A 52 15.37 5.14 8.50
N GLY A 53 14.41 5.98 8.92
CA GLY A 53 14.13 6.24 10.34
C GLY A 53 14.63 7.58 10.84
N SER A 54 15.48 8.28 10.08
CA SER A 54 15.93 9.62 10.42
C SER A 54 14.90 10.65 9.96
N SER A 55 14.24 11.29 10.90
CA SER A 55 13.27 12.36 10.61
C SER A 55 13.25 13.38 11.74
N PRO A 56 12.79 14.60 11.46
CA PRO A 56 12.57 15.60 12.50
C PRO A 56 11.53 15.15 13.52
N ASN A 57 11.80 15.37 14.80
CA ASN A 57 10.88 14.99 15.90
C ASN A 57 9.64 15.90 16.00
N GLU A 58 9.69 17.08 15.41
CA GLU A 58 8.60 18.04 15.44
C GLU A 58 7.63 17.83 14.29
N ILE A 59 6.33 17.71 14.58
CA ILE A 59 5.25 17.42 13.59
C ILE A 59 5.28 18.40 12.40
N THR A 60 5.49 19.69 12.64
CA THR A 60 5.51 20.69 11.57
C THR A 60 6.68 20.48 10.61
N ARG A 61 7.84 20.10 11.14
CA ARG A 61 9.02 19.76 10.34
C ARG A 61 8.86 18.45 9.62
N LEU A 62 8.23 17.47 10.26
CA LEU A 62 7.92 16.18 9.67
C LEU A 62 7.02 16.32 8.43
N LYS A 63 5.95 17.13 8.51
CA LYS A 63 5.11 17.44 7.35
C LYS A 63 5.93 18.07 6.23
N LYS A 64 6.67 19.14 6.50
CA LYS A 64 7.53 19.79 5.50
C LYS A 64 8.59 18.83 4.93
N TYR A 65 9.01 17.85 5.68
CA TYR A 65 9.99 16.85 5.26
C TYR A 65 9.36 15.89 4.24
N PHE A 66 8.20 15.31 4.53
CA PHE A 66 7.53 14.37 3.63
C PHE A 66 6.84 15.05 2.45
N ASP A 67 6.30 16.27 2.61
CA ASP A 67 5.62 17.02 1.54
C ASP A 67 6.57 17.46 0.38
N ARG A 68 7.86 17.20 0.50
CA ARG A 68 8.85 17.45 -0.58
C ARG A 68 8.91 16.30 -1.59
N TYR A 69 8.37 15.14 -1.24
CA TYR A 69 8.54 13.93 -2.02
C TYR A 69 7.20 13.32 -2.41
N HIS A 70 7.14 12.87 -3.66
CA HIS A 70 5.98 12.15 -4.17
C HIS A 70 5.98 10.69 -3.73
N LEU A 71 7.15 10.05 -3.74
CA LEU A 71 7.34 8.66 -3.37
C LEU A 71 8.32 8.54 -2.20
N ILE A 72 7.90 7.89 -1.15
CA ILE A 72 8.66 7.65 0.07
C ILE A 72 8.80 6.15 0.23
N PHE A 73 9.99 5.63 -0.01
CA PHE A 73 10.28 4.21 0.11
C PHE A 73 10.79 3.89 1.51
N THR A 74 10.32 2.80 2.08
CA THR A 74 10.80 2.29 3.37
C THR A 74 10.68 0.78 3.43
N THR A 75 11.23 0.18 4.47
CA THR A 75 11.10 -1.26 4.71
C THR A 75 10.12 -1.54 5.85
N TYR A 76 9.60 -2.78 5.91
CA TYR A 76 8.76 -3.22 7.03
C TYR A 76 9.44 -3.08 8.39
N GLY A 77 10.75 -3.35 8.46
CA GLY A 77 11.54 -3.16 9.67
C GLY A 77 11.61 -1.71 10.10
N THR A 78 11.93 -0.81 9.17
CA THR A 78 12.00 0.63 9.43
C THR A 78 10.62 1.19 9.80
N MET A 79 9.57 0.81 9.09
CA MET A 79 8.18 1.18 9.39
C MET A 79 7.82 0.82 10.83
N ARG A 80 8.05 -0.43 11.22
CA ARG A 80 7.75 -0.93 12.57
C ARG A 80 8.51 -0.16 13.66
N ASN A 81 9.80 0.06 13.46
CA ASN A 81 10.64 0.73 14.45
C ASN A 81 10.35 2.23 14.58
N ASN A 82 9.73 2.84 13.58
CA ASN A 82 9.44 4.28 13.52
C ASN A 82 7.94 4.59 13.44
N ILE A 83 7.09 3.66 13.85
CA ILE A 83 5.64 3.83 13.71
C ILE A 83 5.09 5.04 14.47
N ALA A 84 5.65 5.34 15.64
CA ALA A 84 5.27 6.52 16.43
C ALA A 84 5.44 7.83 15.65
N THR A 85 6.43 7.90 14.77
CA THR A 85 6.68 9.05 13.89
C THR A 85 5.79 9.00 12.65
N LEU A 86 5.77 7.85 11.95
CA LEU A 86 5.04 7.71 10.70
C LEU A 86 3.52 7.85 10.86
N SER A 87 2.96 7.41 11.99
CA SER A 87 1.52 7.53 12.28
C SER A 87 1.04 8.96 12.51
N GLN A 88 1.96 9.92 12.70
CA GLN A 88 1.62 11.34 12.84
C GLN A 88 1.41 12.05 11.50
N TYR A 89 1.81 11.42 10.39
CA TYR A 89 1.65 11.95 9.05
C TYR A 89 0.53 11.22 8.30
N THR A 90 -0.27 11.97 7.54
CA THR A 90 -1.30 11.38 6.68
C THR A 90 -0.77 11.36 5.24
N PHE A 91 -0.49 10.17 4.75
CA PHE A 91 -0.03 9.94 3.39
C PHE A 91 -1.18 10.05 2.37
N GLU A 92 -0.89 10.36 1.11
CA GLU A 92 -1.87 10.28 0.04
C GLU A 92 -2.28 8.82 -0.19
N CYS A 93 -1.29 7.94 -0.32
CA CYS A 93 -1.47 6.50 -0.46
C CYS A 93 -0.43 5.75 0.36
N ILE A 94 -0.79 4.58 0.84
CA ILE A 94 0.16 3.61 1.38
C ILE A 94 0.10 2.35 0.51
N VAL A 95 1.25 1.94 0.01
CA VAL A 95 1.43 0.71 -0.75
C VAL A 95 2.26 -0.27 0.09
N LEU A 96 1.73 -1.47 0.33
CA LEU A 96 2.47 -2.56 0.97
C LEU A 96 2.78 -3.63 -0.09
N ASP A 97 4.04 -3.81 -0.41
CA ASP A 97 4.48 -4.88 -1.30
C ASP A 97 4.82 -6.14 -0.51
N GLU A 98 4.61 -7.31 -1.12
CA GLU A 98 4.70 -8.60 -0.45
C GLU A 98 3.86 -8.63 0.83
N SER A 99 2.57 -8.39 0.68
CA SER A 99 1.62 -8.17 1.79
C SER A 99 1.46 -9.35 2.74
N GLN A 100 2.02 -10.52 2.43
CA GLN A 100 2.13 -11.61 3.39
C GLN A 100 2.92 -11.23 4.66
N ASN A 101 3.68 -10.13 4.64
CA ASN A 101 4.34 -9.58 5.82
C ASN A 101 3.36 -9.11 6.90
N ILE A 102 2.10 -8.83 6.54
CA ILE A 102 1.04 -8.40 7.47
C ILE A 102 -0.07 -9.45 7.65
N LYS A 103 0.10 -10.68 7.19
CA LYS A 103 -0.92 -11.75 7.26
C LYS A 103 -1.31 -12.16 8.69
N ASN A 104 -0.39 -12.04 9.63
CA ASN A 104 -0.63 -12.37 11.03
C ASN A 104 -1.06 -11.12 11.80
N SER A 105 -2.33 -11.06 12.21
CA SER A 105 -2.93 -9.97 12.99
C SER A 105 -2.27 -9.72 14.35
N GLU A 106 -1.63 -10.73 14.92
CA GLU A 106 -0.92 -10.61 16.21
C GLU A 106 0.50 -10.05 16.05
N SER A 107 1.04 -10.00 14.82
CA SER A 107 2.40 -9.53 14.57
C SER A 107 2.57 -8.03 14.84
N LEU A 108 3.76 -7.64 15.29
CA LEU A 108 4.11 -6.23 15.43
C LEU A 108 4.05 -5.49 14.10
N THR A 109 4.34 -6.18 12.99
CA THR A 109 4.30 -5.60 11.65
C THR A 109 2.87 -5.23 11.26
N PHE A 110 1.90 -6.12 11.47
CA PHE A 110 0.49 -5.82 11.22
C PHE A 110 0.00 -4.67 12.11
N ARG A 111 0.27 -4.75 13.42
CA ARG A 111 -0.14 -3.72 14.39
C ARG A 111 0.46 -2.35 14.06
N SER A 112 1.66 -2.31 13.50
CA SER A 112 2.24 -1.06 13.01
C SER A 112 1.58 -0.59 11.73
N ALA A 113 1.37 -1.47 10.76
CA ALA A 113 0.78 -1.10 9.49
C ALA A 113 -0.62 -0.46 9.63
N ILE A 114 -1.47 -1.00 10.51
CA ILE A 114 -2.82 -0.46 10.74
C ILE A 114 -2.83 0.92 11.42
N GLN A 115 -1.75 1.31 12.10
CA GLN A 115 -1.62 2.64 12.71
C GLN A 115 -1.28 3.74 11.70
N LEU A 116 -0.79 3.39 10.52
CA LEU A 116 -0.49 4.34 9.47
C LEU A 116 -1.77 5.03 8.98
N ARG A 117 -1.66 6.32 8.68
CA ARG A 117 -2.78 7.14 8.20
C ARG A 117 -2.60 7.48 6.73
N SER A 118 -3.63 7.26 5.93
CA SER A 118 -3.63 7.61 4.52
C SER A 118 -5.05 7.80 3.99
N LYS A 119 -5.18 8.47 2.83
CA LYS A 119 -6.44 8.55 2.10
C LYS A 119 -6.74 7.25 1.36
N HIS A 120 -5.70 6.62 0.80
CA HIS A 120 -5.81 5.40 0.02
C HIS A 120 -4.85 4.33 0.53
N ARG A 121 -5.22 3.08 0.34
CA ARG A 121 -4.38 1.92 0.70
C ARG A 121 -4.38 0.92 -0.43
N LEU A 122 -3.21 0.36 -0.70
CA LEU A 122 -2.99 -0.66 -1.72
C LEU A 122 -2.09 -1.75 -1.15
N ILE A 123 -2.37 -2.98 -1.50
CA ILE A 123 -1.46 -4.10 -1.24
C ILE A 123 -1.08 -4.78 -2.55
N LEU A 124 0.14 -5.23 -2.62
CA LEU A 124 0.66 -6.05 -3.71
C LEU A 124 1.11 -7.38 -3.13
N THR A 125 0.81 -8.46 -3.83
CA THR A 125 1.25 -9.80 -3.45
C THR A 125 1.37 -10.70 -4.67
N GLY A 126 2.47 -11.41 -4.77
CA GLY A 126 2.65 -12.46 -5.76
C GLY A 126 2.02 -13.79 -5.34
N THR A 127 1.64 -13.92 -4.07
CA THR A 127 1.03 -15.13 -3.54
C THR A 127 -0.47 -14.93 -3.47
N PRO A 128 -1.27 -15.75 -4.17
CA PRO A 128 -2.72 -15.68 -4.06
C PRO A 128 -3.16 -15.83 -2.60
N ILE A 129 -4.37 -15.34 -2.29
CA ILE A 129 -5.02 -15.44 -0.97
C ILE A 129 -5.40 -16.91 -0.70
N GLU A 130 -4.44 -17.82 -0.67
CA GLU A 130 -4.70 -19.26 -0.66
C GLU A 130 -4.47 -19.92 0.71
N ASN A 131 -3.75 -19.26 1.61
CA ASN A 131 -3.27 -19.97 2.79
C ASN A 131 -4.22 -20.00 3.98
N SER A 132 -4.98 -18.93 4.22
CA SER A 132 -5.96 -18.93 5.32
C SER A 132 -6.94 -17.76 5.20
N LEU A 133 -8.18 -17.99 5.68
CA LEU A 133 -9.19 -16.92 5.78
C LEU A 133 -8.77 -15.85 6.81
N LYS A 134 -7.91 -16.19 7.78
CA LYS A 134 -7.35 -15.21 8.71
C LYS A 134 -6.36 -14.27 8.02
N ASP A 135 -5.51 -14.81 7.13
CA ASP A 135 -4.57 -14.01 6.35
C ASP A 135 -5.32 -13.03 5.44
N LEU A 136 -6.41 -13.51 4.81
CA LEU A 136 -7.32 -12.67 4.04
C LEU A 136 -7.89 -11.55 4.89
N TRP A 137 -8.42 -11.86 6.07
CA TRP A 137 -8.97 -10.87 6.98
C TRP A 137 -7.93 -9.79 7.34
N ALA A 138 -6.72 -10.17 7.69
CA ALA A 138 -5.67 -9.24 8.07
C ALA A 138 -5.33 -8.25 6.93
N GLN A 139 -5.21 -8.76 5.70
CA GLN A 139 -4.95 -7.92 4.53
C GLN A 139 -6.12 -6.95 4.25
N PHE A 140 -7.35 -7.45 4.32
CA PHE A 140 -8.54 -6.61 4.13
C PHE A 140 -8.77 -5.64 5.28
N HIS A 141 -8.43 -6.00 6.51
CA HIS A 141 -8.49 -5.08 7.64
C HIS A 141 -7.49 -3.90 7.49
N PHE A 142 -6.35 -4.13 6.86
CA PHE A 142 -5.49 -3.03 6.47
C PHE A 142 -6.10 -2.18 5.35
N LEU A 143 -6.65 -2.80 4.28
CA LEU A 143 -7.21 -2.08 3.12
C LEU A 143 -8.47 -1.29 3.48
N GLN A 144 -9.42 -1.95 4.11
CA GLN A 144 -10.76 -1.48 4.44
C GLN A 144 -11.18 -2.04 5.80
N PRO A 145 -10.82 -1.38 6.91
CA PRO A 145 -11.02 -1.91 8.28
C PRO A 145 -12.46 -2.33 8.59
N GLU A 146 -13.45 -1.67 7.98
CA GLU A 146 -14.87 -1.90 8.28
C GLU A 146 -15.51 -2.98 7.39
N LEU A 147 -14.89 -3.34 6.26
CA LEU A 147 -15.49 -4.22 5.25
C LEU A 147 -15.83 -5.61 5.80
N LEU A 148 -14.90 -6.23 6.53
CA LEU A 148 -15.05 -7.57 7.08
C LEU A 148 -15.31 -7.58 8.59
N GLY A 149 -15.45 -6.41 9.21
CA GLY A 149 -15.62 -6.26 10.64
C GLY A 149 -14.37 -6.65 11.45
N ASN A 150 -14.54 -6.83 12.76
CA ASN A 150 -13.44 -7.28 13.60
C ASN A 150 -13.15 -8.78 13.43
N GLU A 151 -11.95 -9.22 13.83
CA GLU A 151 -11.47 -10.60 13.65
C GLU A 151 -12.38 -11.65 14.31
N THR A 152 -12.90 -11.35 15.49
CA THR A 152 -13.79 -12.27 16.22
C THR A 152 -15.10 -12.47 15.46
N THR A 153 -15.72 -11.39 14.99
CA THR A 153 -16.94 -11.43 14.19
C THR A 153 -16.72 -12.17 12.88
N PHE A 154 -15.62 -11.84 12.18
CA PHE A 154 -15.26 -12.50 10.93
C PHE A 154 -15.03 -14.01 11.13
N SER A 155 -14.32 -14.39 12.18
CA SER A 155 -14.07 -15.80 12.50
C SER A 155 -15.37 -16.55 12.78
N LYS A 156 -16.28 -15.95 13.55
CA LYS A 156 -17.57 -16.55 13.89
C LYS A 156 -18.46 -16.73 12.65
N HIS A 157 -18.59 -15.69 11.81
CA HIS A 157 -19.55 -15.69 10.71
C HIS A 157 -19.01 -16.35 9.43
N PHE A 158 -17.73 -16.17 9.11
CA PHE A 158 -17.17 -16.69 7.88
C PHE A 158 -16.29 -17.93 8.09
N ILE A 159 -15.29 -17.85 8.99
CA ILE A 159 -14.33 -18.95 9.10
C ILE A 159 -15.00 -20.23 9.56
N ASN A 160 -15.82 -20.16 10.61
CA ASN A 160 -16.47 -21.35 11.17
C ASN A 160 -17.51 -21.93 10.20
N ALA A 161 -18.35 -21.09 9.57
CA ALA A 161 -19.34 -21.53 8.61
C ALA A 161 -18.71 -22.20 7.36
N ILE A 162 -17.67 -21.58 6.79
CA ILE A 162 -16.97 -22.13 5.63
C ILE A 162 -16.26 -23.45 5.96
N ARG A 163 -15.67 -23.56 7.17
CA ARG A 163 -15.07 -24.82 7.64
C ARG A 163 -16.08 -25.94 7.81
N GLN A 164 -17.35 -25.61 8.10
CA GLN A 164 -18.45 -26.55 8.19
C GLN A 164 -19.10 -26.87 6.83
N GLY A 165 -18.57 -26.32 5.73
CA GLY A 165 -19.04 -26.58 4.37
C GLY A 165 -20.16 -25.65 3.90
N ASP A 166 -20.36 -24.50 4.54
CA ASP A 166 -21.35 -23.51 4.10
C ASP A 166 -20.86 -22.76 2.85
N GLU A 167 -21.21 -23.25 1.67
CA GLU A 167 -20.87 -22.64 0.38
C GLU A 167 -21.54 -21.27 0.19
N ARG A 168 -22.69 -21.00 0.80
CA ARG A 168 -23.35 -19.67 0.71
C ARG A 168 -22.51 -18.59 1.37
N MET A 169 -21.93 -18.89 2.53
CA MET A 169 -21.04 -17.94 3.23
C MET A 169 -19.72 -17.75 2.49
N LYS A 170 -19.22 -18.77 1.84
CA LYS A 170 -18.04 -18.67 0.96
C LYS A 170 -18.33 -17.77 -0.25
N ASP A 171 -19.45 -17.96 -0.93
CA ASP A 171 -19.85 -17.12 -2.06
C ASP A 171 -20.10 -15.67 -1.62
N ARG A 172 -20.74 -15.48 -0.49
CA ARG A 172 -20.95 -14.13 0.08
C ARG A 172 -19.62 -13.42 0.36
N LEU A 173 -18.67 -14.12 0.97
CA LEU A 173 -17.33 -13.55 1.20
C LEU A 173 -16.67 -13.17 -0.12
N ARG A 174 -16.73 -14.08 -1.10
CA ARG A 174 -16.18 -13.82 -2.44
C ARG A 174 -16.78 -12.58 -3.09
N GLN A 175 -18.09 -12.42 -3.06
CA GLN A 175 -18.78 -11.24 -3.59
C GLN A 175 -18.35 -9.95 -2.91
N LEU A 176 -18.13 -9.96 -1.59
CA LEU A 176 -17.69 -8.80 -0.83
C LEU A 176 -16.28 -8.35 -1.22
N ILE A 177 -15.37 -9.29 -1.45
CA ILE A 177 -13.95 -8.96 -1.68
C ILE A 177 -13.61 -8.75 -3.16
N THR A 178 -14.34 -9.35 -4.09
CA THR A 178 -14.03 -9.30 -5.54
C THR A 178 -13.86 -7.88 -6.08
N PRO A 179 -14.65 -6.86 -5.70
CA PRO A 179 -14.47 -5.50 -6.20
C PRO A 179 -13.12 -4.86 -5.84
N PHE A 180 -12.43 -5.40 -4.84
CA PHE A 180 -11.17 -4.87 -4.33
C PHE A 180 -9.95 -5.67 -4.79
N ILE A 181 -10.15 -6.72 -5.60
CA ILE A 181 -9.08 -7.61 -6.04
C ILE A 181 -8.88 -7.48 -7.55
N LEU A 182 -7.66 -7.13 -7.95
CA LEU A 182 -7.22 -7.25 -9.33
C LEU A 182 -6.17 -8.37 -9.41
N ARG A 183 -6.50 -9.45 -10.10
CA ARG A 183 -5.57 -10.55 -10.38
C ARG A 183 -5.25 -10.58 -11.88
N ARG A 184 -3.97 -10.66 -12.21
CA ARG A 184 -3.50 -10.94 -13.57
C ARG A 184 -2.53 -12.11 -13.55
N SER A 185 -2.75 -13.06 -14.42
CA SER A 185 -1.82 -14.16 -14.62
C SER A 185 -0.69 -13.74 -15.59
N LYS A 186 0.47 -14.44 -15.51
CA LYS A 186 1.58 -14.18 -16.45
C LYS A 186 1.22 -14.47 -17.92
N GLN A 187 0.13 -15.18 -18.18
CA GLN A 187 -0.36 -15.47 -19.53
C GLN A 187 -1.25 -14.35 -20.10
N GLU A 188 -1.68 -13.39 -19.25
CA GLU A 188 -2.54 -12.26 -19.61
C GLU A 188 -1.76 -10.95 -19.78
N VAL A 189 -0.44 -10.99 -19.63
CA VAL A 189 0.52 -9.90 -19.80
C VAL A 189 1.54 -10.30 -20.85
#